data_2a0e2c1623af6a99a39d489ae3218c89
#
_entry.id   2a0e2c1623af6a99a39d489ae3218c89
#
_cell.length_a   1.000
_cell.length_b   1.000
_cell.length_c   1.000
_cell.angle_alpha   90.00
_cell.angle_beta   90.00
_cell.angle_gamma   90.00
#
_symmetry.space_group_name_H-M   'P 1'
#
loop_
_entity.id
_entity.type
_entity.pdbx_description
1 polymer ?
#
loop_
_entity_poly.entity_id
_entity_poly.type
_entity_poly.pdbx_seq_one_letter_code
_entity_poly.pdbx_strand_id
1 'polypeptide(L)'
;MRIRHVPKVSHTNFTRHVAHLGYADPVTRQNLHNGETWIELTDQPLRAGEAYDWAVLPRCGAVVLFSGTVRDHSEGRTDVRALTYEAYEEEVVPKCSAIAEQMRVQWPDLGRIAILHRVGQLQLGDSSVLVVVSSPHRPEAFVAARFGIDALKSTVPIWKREEWGDGSDWAQGAQHITNIEDVMKANP
;
A
#
# COMPACT_ATOMS: atom_id res chain seq x y z
N MET A 1 -34.48 13.80 -52.91
CA MET A 1 -33.71 13.80 -51.66
C MET A 1 -32.75 12.60 -51.70
N ARG A 2 -31.50 12.82 -52.02
CA ARG A 2 -30.50 11.72 -52.24
C ARG A 2 -29.77 11.46 -50.93
N ILE A 3 -29.92 10.25 -50.39
CA ILE A 3 -29.21 9.75 -49.23
C ILE A 3 -27.79 9.37 -49.67
N ARG A 4 -26.78 10.06 -49.11
CA ARG A 4 -25.36 9.76 -49.35
C ARG A 4 -24.94 8.55 -48.53
N HIS A 5 -24.39 7.58 -49.23
CA HIS A 5 -23.79 6.37 -48.66
C HIS A 5 -22.48 6.71 -47.92
N VAL A 6 -22.38 6.32 -46.65
CA VAL A 6 -21.17 6.44 -45.83
C VAL A 6 -20.40 5.12 -45.97
N PRO A 7 -19.09 5.13 -46.33
CA PRO A 7 -18.33 3.88 -46.45
C PRO A 7 -17.97 3.33 -45.05
N LYS A 8 -18.14 2.01 -44.90
CA LYS A 8 -17.68 1.24 -43.72
C LYS A 8 -16.17 1.31 -43.64
N VAL A 9 -15.67 1.84 -42.51
CA VAL A 9 -14.26 1.76 -42.14
C VAL A 9 -13.93 0.33 -41.66
N SER A 10 -13.07 -0.36 -42.35
CA SER A 10 -12.59 -1.68 -41.96
C SER A 10 -11.66 -1.53 -40.75
N HIS A 11 -12.00 -2.25 -39.67
CA HIS A 11 -11.13 -2.38 -38.50
C HIS A 11 -9.97 -3.32 -38.85
N THR A 12 -8.84 -2.75 -39.23
CA THR A 12 -7.56 -3.49 -39.25
C THR A 12 -7.09 -3.67 -37.80
N ASN A 13 -7.06 -4.93 -37.38
CA ASN A 13 -6.46 -5.38 -36.12
C ASN A 13 -4.99 -4.96 -36.08
N PHE A 14 -4.67 -3.91 -35.33
CA PHE A 14 -3.31 -3.53 -35.00
C PHE A 14 -2.85 -4.34 -33.78
N THR A 15 -2.40 -5.57 -34.02
CA THR A 15 -1.73 -6.36 -32.99
C THR A 15 -0.37 -5.72 -32.71
N ARG A 16 -0.33 -4.82 -31.71
CA ARG A 16 0.94 -4.36 -31.15
C ARG A 16 1.62 -5.55 -30.47
N HIS A 17 2.64 -6.11 -31.11
CA HIS A 17 3.66 -6.86 -30.42
C HIS A 17 4.41 -5.92 -29.50
N VAL A 18 3.99 -5.88 -28.22
CA VAL A 18 4.83 -5.34 -27.16
C VAL A 18 5.90 -6.39 -26.90
N ALA A 19 7.12 -6.12 -27.38
CA ALA A 19 8.29 -6.91 -27.03
C ALA A 19 8.36 -6.92 -25.48
N HIS A 20 8.19 -8.09 -24.86
CA HIS A 20 8.52 -8.34 -23.47
C HIS A 20 10.03 -8.14 -23.32
N LEU A 21 10.44 -6.92 -22.99
CA LEU A 21 11.70 -6.72 -22.31
C LEU A 21 11.59 -7.52 -21.01
N GLY A 22 12.44 -8.52 -20.86
CA GLY A 22 12.43 -9.43 -19.69
C GLY A 22 12.64 -8.66 -18.38
N TYR A 23 11.54 -8.19 -17.84
CA TYR A 23 11.46 -7.85 -16.42
C TYR A 23 11.46 -9.20 -15.69
N ALA A 24 12.51 -9.44 -14.90
CA ALA A 24 12.47 -10.51 -13.90
C ALA A 24 11.18 -10.34 -13.09
N ASP A 25 10.45 -11.42 -12.88
CA ASP A 25 9.24 -11.38 -12.03
C ASP A 25 9.59 -10.71 -10.71
N PRO A 26 8.80 -9.71 -10.25
CA PRO A 26 9.08 -9.01 -9.01
C PRO A 26 9.17 -10.04 -7.88
N VAL A 27 10.29 -10.03 -7.17
CA VAL A 27 10.48 -10.93 -6.02
C VAL A 27 9.58 -10.41 -4.91
N THR A 28 8.39 -10.99 -4.80
CA THR A 28 7.53 -10.80 -3.63
C THR A 28 8.15 -11.59 -2.49
N ARG A 29 8.67 -10.89 -1.47
CA ARG A 29 9.34 -11.53 -0.33
C ARG A 29 8.36 -12.30 0.52
N GLN A 30 7.19 -11.72 0.76
CA GLN A 30 6.07 -12.38 1.46
C GLN A 30 4.73 -11.86 0.95
N ASN A 31 3.75 -12.73 0.81
CA ASN A 31 2.42 -12.38 0.31
C ASN A 31 1.34 -13.24 0.96
N LEU A 32 0.26 -12.60 1.41
CA LEU A 32 -1.03 -13.21 1.69
C LEU A 32 -2.07 -12.53 0.82
N HIS A 33 -2.62 -13.25 -0.15
CA HIS A 33 -3.68 -12.74 -1.03
C HIS A 33 -4.81 -13.76 -1.06
N ASN A 34 -5.85 -13.48 -0.30
CA ASN A 34 -7.13 -14.18 -0.37
C ASN A 34 -8.21 -13.23 -0.94
N GLY A 35 -9.39 -13.70 -1.24
CA GLY A 35 -10.43 -12.90 -1.90
C GLY A 35 -10.79 -11.56 -1.24
N GLU A 36 -10.44 -11.34 0.04
CA GLU A 36 -10.81 -10.14 0.81
C GLU A 36 -9.64 -9.41 1.47
N THR A 37 -8.49 -10.07 1.60
CA THR A 37 -7.31 -9.48 2.24
C THR A 37 -6.09 -9.67 1.35
N TRP A 38 -5.33 -8.57 1.12
CA TRP A 38 -4.08 -8.58 0.38
C TRP A 38 -2.98 -7.94 1.22
N ILE A 39 -2.04 -8.74 1.67
CA ILE A 39 -0.87 -8.30 2.41
C ILE A 39 0.36 -8.66 1.60
N GLU A 40 1.26 -7.70 1.40
CA GLU A 40 2.48 -7.90 0.62
C GLU A 40 3.66 -7.15 1.22
N LEU A 41 4.78 -7.85 1.37
CA LEU A 41 6.09 -7.28 1.61
C LEU A 41 6.94 -7.50 0.36
N THR A 42 7.43 -6.41 -0.25
CA THR A 42 8.15 -6.47 -1.52
C THR A 42 9.32 -5.47 -1.55
N ASP A 43 10.31 -5.70 -2.40
CA ASP A 43 11.35 -4.73 -2.73
C ASP A 43 11.05 -3.96 -4.04
N GLN A 44 9.94 -4.29 -4.70
CA GLN A 44 9.50 -3.66 -5.93
C GLN A 44 8.58 -2.46 -5.69
N PRO A 45 8.44 -1.53 -6.64
CA PRO A 45 7.49 -0.44 -6.57
C PRO A 45 6.07 -0.92 -6.29
N LEU A 46 5.39 -0.28 -5.33
CA LEU A 46 4.03 -0.63 -4.95
C LEU A 46 3.03 -0.28 -6.07
N ARG A 47 2.11 -1.20 -6.35
CA ARG A 47 1.14 -1.12 -7.45
C ARG A 47 -0.17 -0.48 -6.98
N ALA A 48 -0.14 0.84 -6.72
CA ALA A 48 -1.27 1.55 -6.13
C ALA A 48 -2.57 1.46 -6.96
N GLY A 49 -2.46 1.55 -8.30
CA GLY A 49 -3.61 1.40 -9.20
C GLY A 49 -4.23 0.00 -9.13
N GLU A 50 -3.40 -1.04 -9.14
CA GLU A 50 -3.87 -2.42 -9.02
C GLU A 50 -4.53 -2.69 -7.65
N ALA A 51 -3.94 -2.18 -6.57
CA ALA A 51 -4.51 -2.32 -5.24
C ALA A 51 -5.86 -1.60 -5.10
N TYR A 52 -6.00 -0.41 -5.72
CA TYR A 52 -7.26 0.30 -5.79
C TYR A 52 -8.31 -0.49 -6.59
N ASP A 53 -7.99 -0.91 -7.81
CA ASP A 53 -8.91 -1.64 -8.68
C ASP A 53 -9.37 -2.95 -8.03
N TRP A 54 -8.44 -3.67 -7.38
CA TRP A 54 -8.78 -4.87 -6.64
C TRP A 54 -9.72 -4.59 -5.47
N ALA A 55 -9.56 -3.46 -4.75
CA ALA A 55 -10.39 -3.12 -3.60
C ALA A 55 -11.83 -2.73 -3.99
N VAL A 56 -12.09 -2.36 -5.23
CA VAL A 56 -13.44 -2.00 -5.71
C VAL A 56 -14.36 -3.20 -5.65
N LEU A 57 -15.51 -3.05 -5.01
CA LEU A 57 -16.56 -4.07 -4.90
C LEU A 57 -17.93 -3.45 -5.18
N PRO A 58 -18.86 -4.16 -5.85
CA PRO A 58 -20.22 -3.65 -6.11
C PRO A 58 -20.99 -3.26 -4.84
N ARG A 59 -20.70 -3.92 -3.71
CA ARG A 59 -21.34 -3.64 -2.41
C ARG A 59 -20.72 -2.47 -1.65
N CYS A 60 -19.58 -1.92 -2.13
CA CYS A 60 -18.84 -0.87 -1.45
C CYS A 60 -18.93 0.43 -2.25
N GLY A 61 -19.48 1.47 -1.63
CA GLY A 61 -19.59 2.81 -2.22
C GLY A 61 -18.37 3.70 -1.98
N ALA A 62 -17.39 3.24 -1.21
CA ALA A 62 -16.17 3.98 -0.89
C ALA A 62 -14.93 3.08 -0.93
N VAL A 63 -13.85 3.61 -1.50
CA VAL A 63 -12.49 3.06 -1.39
C VAL A 63 -11.57 4.19 -0.93
N VAL A 64 -10.86 3.97 0.16
CA VAL A 64 -9.79 4.86 0.64
C VAL A 64 -8.47 4.18 0.39
N LEU A 65 -7.58 4.88 -0.31
CA LEU A 65 -6.19 4.48 -0.51
C LEU A 65 -5.30 5.50 0.22
N PHE A 66 -4.61 5.05 1.24
CA PHE A 66 -3.52 5.78 1.86
C PHE A 66 -2.19 5.33 1.25
N SER A 67 -1.35 6.28 0.86
CA SER A 67 0.02 6.03 0.43
C SER A 67 0.99 6.85 1.28
N GLY A 68 1.93 6.18 1.95
CA GLY A 68 3.06 6.83 2.60
C GLY A 68 4.20 6.97 1.59
N THR A 69 4.61 8.21 1.32
CA THR A 69 5.66 8.52 0.35
C THR A 69 6.92 9.05 1.01
N VAL A 70 8.06 8.87 0.35
CA VAL A 70 9.34 9.43 0.77
C VAL A 70 9.36 10.92 0.47
N ARG A 71 9.59 11.75 1.50
CA ARG A 71 9.67 13.21 1.42
C ARG A 71 11.10 13.70 1.67
N ASP A 72 11.40 14.90 1.23
CA ASP A 72 12.73 15.53 1.28
C ASP A 72 13.16 16.04 2.65
N HIS A 73 12.33 15.85 3.69
CA HIS A 73 12.59 16.29 5.05
C HIS A 73 11.99 15.34 6.09
N SER A 74 12.53 15.36 7.30
CA SER A 74 11.97 14.70 8.49
C SER A 74 12.12 15.61 9.71
N GLU A 75 11.65 15.16 10.88
CA GLU A 75 11.76 15.94 12.10
C GLU A 75 13.24 16.24 12.44
N GLY A 76 13.58 17.54 12.48
CA GLY A 76 14.94 18.03 12.74
C GLY A 76 15.94 17.83 11.60
N ARG A 77 15.50 17.42 10.41
CA ARG A 77 16.37 17.19 9.24
C ARG A 77 15.79 17.79 7.97
N THR A 78 16.64 18.43 7.21
CA THR A 78 16.38 18.88 5.83
C THR A 78 17.31 18.11 4.87
N ASP A 79 17.03 18.15 3.57
CA ASP A 79 17.86 17.52 2.54
C ASP A 79 17.92 15.96 2.67
N VAL A 80 16.82 15.34 3.06
CA VAL A 80 16.67 13.88 2.95
C VAL A 80 16.61 13.52 1.47
N ARG A 81 17.42 12.54 1.04
CA ARG A 81 17.59 12.14 -0.36
C ARG A 81 17.03 10.77 -0.65
N ALA A 82 17.08 9.88 0.33
CA ALA A 82 16.56 8.53 0.23
C ALA A 82 16.18 7.99 1.60
N LEU A 83 15.34 6.96 1.60
CA LEU A 83 15.07 6.13 2.78
C LEU A 83 15.42 4.68 2.47
N THR A 84 16.00 3.99 3.45
CA THR A 84 16.12 2.53 3.40
C THR A 84 15.23 1.92 4.46
N TYR A 85 14.33 1.02 4.04
CA TYR A 85 13.47 0.26 4.94
C TYR A 85 14.01 -1.14 5.14
N GLU A 86 14.09 -1.57 6.40
CA GLU A 86 14.40 -2.94 6.80
C GLU A 86 13.25 -3.51 7.63
N ALA A 87 13.06 -4.81 7.58
CA ALA A 87 11.96 -5.48 8.27
C ALA A 87 12.41 -6.82 8.86
N TYR A 88 11.81 -7.21 9.98
CA TYR A 88 11.83 -8.61 10.40
C TYR A 88 10.72 -9.33 9.60
N GLU A 89 11.12 -9.82 8.43
CA GLU A 89 10.20 -10.23 7.36
C GLU A 89 9.20 -11.29 7.84
N GLU A 90 9.64 -12.28 8.65
CA GLU A 90 8.80 -13.38 9.15
C GLU A 90 7.58 -12.90 9.95
N GLU A 91 7.66 -11.74 10.60
CA GLU A 91 6.61 -11.16 11.43
C GLU A 91 5.67 -10.21 10.67
N VAL A 92 6.06 -9.74 9.47
CA VAL A 92 5.28 -8.70 8.77
C VAL A 92 3.90 -9.22 8.38
N VAL A 93 3.83 -10.35 7.67
CA VAL A 93 2.54 -10.90 7.22
C VAL A 93 1.63 -11.28 8.38
N PRO A 94 2.09 -12.01 9.42
CA PRO A 94 1.27 -12.31 10.59
C PRO A 94 0.71 -11.06 11.28
N LYS A 95 1.55 -10.04 11.49
CA LYS A 95 1.10 -8.81 12.16
C LYS A 95 0.15 -7.98 11.31
N CYS A 96 0.42 -7.84 10.02
CA CYS A 96 -0.52 -7.18 9.11
C CYS A 96 -1.86 -7.94 8.99
N SER A 97 -1.84 -9.27 9.07
CA SER A 97 -3.06 -10.08 9.11
C SER A 97 -3.88 -9.78 10.37
N ALA A 98 -3.24 -9.74 11.53
CA ALA A 98 -3.90 -9.39 12.79
C ALA A 98 -4.51 -7.97 12.74
N ILE A 99 -3.84 -7.01 12.09
CA ILE A 99 -4.40 -5.66 11.85
C ILE A 99 -5.68 -5.76 11.00
N ALA A 100 -5.64 -6.48 9.88
CA ALA A 100 -6.79 -6.63 9.00
C ALA A 100 -7.96 -7.35 9.69
N GLU A 101 -7.69 -8.38 10.49
CA GLU A 101 -8.69 -9.05 11.32
C GLU A 101 -9.31 -8.10 12.33
N GLN A 102 -8.50 -7.31 13.01
CA GLN A 102 -8.97 -6.34 13.98
C GLN A 102 -9.84 -5.24 13.33
N MET A 103 -9.46 -4.78 12.12
CA MET A 103 -10.29 -3.85 11.35
C MET A 103 -11.67 -4.44 11.07
N ARG A 104 -11.77 -5.74 10.74
CA ARG A 104 -13.06 -6.41 10.51
C ARG A 104 -13.89 -6.60 11.78
N VAL A 105 -13.24 -6.76 12.94
CA VAL A 105 -13.94 -6.81 14.22
C VAL A 105 -14.57 -5.45 14.55
N GLN A 106 -13.84 -4.35 14.32
CA GLN A 106 -14.35 -3.00 14.61
C GLN A 106 -15.36 -2.51 13.55
N TRP A 107 -15.15 -2.85 12.29
CA TRP A 107 -15.99 -2.47 11.16
C TRP A 107 -16.38 -3.70 10.34
N PRO A 108 -17.40 -4.47 10.76
CA PRO A 108 -17.77 -5.75 10.14
C PRO A 108 -18.17 -5.67 8.66
N ASP A 109 -18.65 -4.51 8.23
CA ASP A 109 -19.11 -4.28 6.83
C ASP A 109 -17.98 -3.89 5.86
N LEU A 110 -16.73 -3.85 6.31
CA LEU A 110 -15.61 -3.60 5.40
C LEU A 110 -15.59 -4.64 4.27
N GLY A 111 -15.29 -4.14 3.09
CA GLY A 111 -15.07 -4.97 1.92
C GLY A 111 -13.64 -5.55 1.92
N ARG A 112 -12.83 -5.13 0.95
CA ARG A 112 -11.44 -5.56 0.80
C ARG A 112 -10.48 -4.67 1.57
N ILE A 113 -9.42 -5.29 2.11
CA ILE A 113 -8.35 -4.62 2.84
C ILE A 113 -7.02 -5.02 2.20
N ALA A 114 -6.24 -4.04 1.72
CA ALA A 114 -4.86 -4.27 1.29
C ALA A 114 -3.89 -3.51 2.22
N ILE A 115 -2.82 -4.18 2.66
CA ILE A 115 -1.71 -3.62 3.41
C ILE A 115 -0.42 -4.07 2.73
N LEU A 116 0.22 -3.16 1.99
CA LEU A 116 1.43 -3.45 1.24
C LEU A 116 2.57 -2.59 1.74
N HIS A 117 3.76 -3.17 1.93
CA HIS A 117 4.94 -2.40 2.32
C HIS A 117 6.13 -2.74 1.43
N ARG A 118 6.89 -1.70 1.07
CA ARG A 118 8.13 -1.83 0.31
C ARG A 118 9.33 -1.71 1.25
N VAL A 119 10.31 -2.60 1.06
CA VAL A 119 11.60 -2.60 1.78
C VAL A 119 12.75 -2.34 0.80
N GLY A 120 13.95 -2.10 1.35
CA GLY A 120 15.10 -1.68 0.57
C GLY A 120 15.18 -0.16 0.42
N GLN A 121 16.01 0.30 -0.49
CA GLN A 121 16.22 1.73 -0.73
C GLN A 121 15.09 2.32 -1.60
N LEU A 122 14.53 3.44 -1.15
CA LEU A 122 13.48 4.21 -1.83
C LEU A 122 13.96 5.64 -2.07
N GLN A 123 13.59 6.17 -3.24
CA GLN A 123 13.89 7.55 -3.64
C GLN A 123 12.75 8.50 -3.23
N LEU A 124 13.02 9.81 -3.30
CA LEU A 124 11.99 10.83 -3.08
C LEU A 124 10.78 10.60 -3.98
N GLY A 125 9.59 10.66 -3.39
CA GLY A 125 8.33 10.42 -4.08
C GLY A 125 7.90 8.95 -4.18
N ASP A 126 8.79 7.99 -3.93
CA ASP A 126 8.42 6.58 -3.92
C ASP A 126 7.41 6.28 -2.81
N SER A 127 6.45 5.40 -3.11
CA SER A 127 5.53 4.86 -2.11
C SER A 127 6.20 3.77 -1.30
N SER A 128 6.24 3.92 0.02
CA SER A 128 6.79 2.92 0.95
C SER A 128 5.73 1.98 1.50
N VAL A 129 4.50 2.46 1.64
CA VAL A 129 3.38 1.71 2.21
C VAL A 129 2.07 2.11 1.54
N LEU A 130 1.20 1.14 1.32
CA LEU A 130 -0.20 1.35 0.94
C LEU A 130 -1.11 0.70 1.97
N VAL A 131 -2.17 1.41 2.37
CA VAL A 131 -3.32 0.85 3.07
C VAL A 131 -4.55 1.18 2.25
N VAL A 132 -5.22 0.16 1.71
CA VAL A 132 -6.41 0.33 0.88
C VAL A 132 -7.57 -0.38 1.54
N VAL A 133 -8.67 0.33 1.70
CA VAL A 133 -9.87 -0.18 2.38
C VAL A 133 -11.11 0.18 1.58
N SER A 134 -11.94 -0.81 1.29
CA SER A 134 -13.28 -0.57 0.76
C SER A 134 -14.35 -0.77 1.83
N SER A 135 -15.41 0.03 1.75
CA SER A 135 -16.55 0.01 2.69
C SER A 135 -17.84 0.44 1.95
N PRO A 136 -19.04 -0.01 2.41
CA PRO A 136 -20.30 0.52 1.90
C PRO A 136 -20.39 2.04 1.99
N HIS A 137 -19.86 2.64 3.05
CA HIS A 137 -19.91 4.08 3.30
C HIS A 137 -18.54 4.67 3.61
N ARG A 138 -18.35 5.96 3.25
CA ARG A 138 -17.08 6.68 3.40
C ARG A 138 -16.59 6.86 4.85
N PRO A 139 -17.44 7.10 5.89
CA PRO A 139 -16.93 7.33 7.23
C PRO A 139 -16.09 6.15 7.74
N GLU A 140 -16.60 4.93 7.58
CA GLU A 140 -15.93 3.69 7.99
C GLU A 140 -14.65 3.46 7.18
N ALA A 141 -14.67 3.75 5.87
CA ALA A 141 -13.49 3.61 5.01
C ALA A 141 -12.33 4.50 5.49
N PHE A 142 -12.61 5.78 5.85
CA PHE A 142 -11.58 6.70 6.34
C PHE A 142 -11.03 6.31 7.69
N VAL A 143 -11.89 5.99 8.67
CA VAL A 143 -11.41 5.63 10.00
C VAL A 143 -10.67 4.31 10.01
N ALA A 144 -11.14 3.32 9.25
CA ALA A 144 -10.47 2.03 9.12
C ALA A 144 -9.10 2.15 8.42
N ALA A 145 -9.00 2.94 7.34
CA ALA A 145 -7.72 3.15 6.67
C ALA A 145 -6.72 3.86 7.59
N ARG A 146 -7.16 4.87 8.36
CA ARG A 146 -6.34 5.53 9.37
C ARG A 146 -5.87 4.55 10.43
N PHE A 147 -6.79 3.77 11.01
CA PHE A 147 -6.44 2.74 11.98
C PHE A 147 -5.39 1.77 11.42
N GLY A 148 -5.58 1.30 10.19
CA GLY A 148 -4.66 0.37 9.53
C GLY A 148 -3.22 0.91 9.46
N ILE A 149 -3.03 2.16 9.05
CA ILE A 149 -1.68 2.74 8.99
C ILE A 149 -1.10 3.05 10.38
N ASP A 150 -1.90 3.52 11.32
CA ASP A 150 -1.45 3.82 12.67
C ASP A 150 -1.04 2.53 13.40
N ALA A 151 -1.84 1.47 13.28
CA ALA A 151 -1.53 0.14 13.81
C ALA A 151 -0.27 -0.46 13.17
N LEU A 152 -0.12 -0.36 11.84
CA LEU A 152 1.08 -0.84 11.15
C LEU A 152 2.35 -0.18 11.72
N LYS A 153 2.35 1.15 11.82
CA LYS A 153 3.49 1.91 12.33
C LYS A 153 3.84 1.58 13.78
N SER A 154 2.87 1.16 14.58
CA SER A 154 3.05 0.88 16.00
C SER A 154 3.41 -0.58 16.29
N THR A 155 2.99 -1.53 15.44
CA THR A 155 3.05 -2.96 15.76
C THR A 155 3.89 -3.81 14.82
N VAL A 156 4.10 -3.37 13.58
CA VAL A 156 4.85 -4.15 12.59
C VAL A 156 6.34 -3.79 12.66
N PRO A 157 7.25 -4.79 12.77
CA PRO A 157 8.68 -4.56 12.89
C PRO A 157 9.30 -4.16 11.56
N ILE A 158 9.12 -2.91 11.21
CA ILE A 158 9.69 -2.26 10.03
C ILE A 158 10.38 -0.99 10.50
N TRP A 159 11.64 -0.84 10.16
CA TRP A 159 12.47 0.30 10.53
C TRP A 159 12.89 1.06 9.29
N LYS A 160 13.08 2.39 9.42
CA LYS A 160 13.58 3.24 8.36
C LYS A 160 14.90 3.88 8.76
N ARG A 161 15.86 3.86 7.84
CA ARG A 161 17.08 4.64 7.88
C ARG A 161 16.95 5.80 6.90
N GLU A 162 17.23 7.00 7.37
CA GLU A 162 17.22 8.22 6.55
C GLU A 162 18.62 8.49 6.04
N GLU A 163 18.72 8.91 4.76
CA GLU A 163 19.95 9.29 4.10
C GLU A 163 19.85 10.77 3.68
N TRP A 164 20.80 11.59 4.10
CA TRP A 164 20.88 13.01 3.75
C TRP A 164 22.30 13.37 3.35
N GLY A 165 22.52 14.56 2.75
CA GLY A 165 23.75 15.12 2.21
C GLY A 165 25.05 14.38 2.46
N ASP A 166 25.45 14.26 3.71
CA ASP A 166 26.73 13.67 4.18
C ASP A 166 26.57 12.62 5.28
N GLY A 167 25.34 12.14 5.56
CA GLY A 167 25.09 11.19 6.64
C GLY A 167 23.88 10.28 6.42
N SER A 168 23.79 9.30 7.29
CA SER A 168 22.62 8.42 7.42
C SER A 168 22.44 7.98 8.86
N ASP A 169 21.20 7.81 9.30
CA ASP A 169 20.87 7.33 10.64
C ASP A 169 19.48 6.70 10.67
N TRP A 170 19.23 5.86 11.67
CA TRP A 170 17.91 5.33 11.94
C TRP A 170 16.96 6.42 12.40
N ALA A 171 15.73 6.41 11.90
CA ALA A 171 14.74 7.37 12.31
C ALA A 171 14.39 7.21 13.79
N GLN A 172 14.27 8.34 14.50
CA GLN A 172 13.83 8.35 15.89
C GLN A 172 12.42 7.76 16.00
N GLY A 173 12.18 6.91 17.02
CA GLY A 173 10.89 6.24 17.23
C GLY A 173 10.81 4.81 16.68
N ALA A 174 11.84 4.30 16.00
CA ALA A 174 11.91 2.93 15.50
C ALA A 174 11.98 1.83 16.59
N GLN A 175 11.90 2.19 17.88
CA GLN A 175 12.29 1.29 18.99
C GLN A 175 11.13 0.74 19.82
N HIS A 176 9.90 1.20 19.65
CA HIS A 176 8.76 0.72 20.43
C HIS A 176 7.73 0.02 19.56
N ILE A 177 7.85 -1.31 19.45
CA ILE A 177 6.79 -2.14 18.87
C ILE A 177 5.80 -2.42 20.00
N THR A 178 4.56 -1.91 19.86
CA THR A 178 3.46 -2.18 20.77
C THR A 178 2.62 -3.37 20.30
N ASN A 179 1.78 -3.90 21.18
CA ASN A 179 0.80 -4.89 20.79
C ASN A 179 -0.44 -4.22 20.17
N ILE A 180 -1.12 -4.91 19.26
CA ILE A 180 -2.33 -4.36 18.60
C ILE A 180 -3.43 -4.00 19.59
N GLU A 181 -3.54 -4.73 20.69
CA GLU A 181 -4.48 -4.47 21.78
C GLU A 181 -4.26 -3.10 22.44
N ASP A 182 -3.03 -2.62 22.53
CA ASP A 182 -2.69 -1.32 23.11
C ASP A 182 -3.02 -0.19 22.14
N VAL A 183 -2.85 -0.42 20.82
CA VAL A 183 -3.29 0.52 19.78
C VAL A 183 -4.80 0.71 19.81
N MET A 184 -5.57 -0.36 20.08
CA MET A 184 -7.03 -0.29 20.22
C MET A 184 -7.48 0.56 21.39
N LYS A 185 -6.79 0.48 22.53
CA LYS A 185 -7.11 1.29 23.72
C LYS A 185 -6.84 2.78 23.50
N ALA A 186 -5.89 3.09 22.63
CA ALA A 186 -5.51 4.46 22.32
C ALA A 186 -6.40 5.13 21.24
N ASN A 187 -7.13 4.32 20.45
CA ASN A 187 -8.03 4.76 19.37
C ASN A 187 -9.41 4.09 19.53
N PRO A 188 -10.21 4.48 20.56
CA PRO A 188 -11.53 3.91 20.82
C PRO A 188 -12.58 4.25 19.75
#